data_40234738161a6c15a17e4d8303dc6bf4
#
_entry.id   40234738161a6c15a17e4d8303dc6bf4
#
_cell.length_a   1.000
_cell.length_b   1.000
_cell.length_c   1.000
_cell.angle_alpha   90.00
_cell.angle_beta   90.00
_cell.angle_gamma   90.00
#
_symmetry.space_group_name_H-M   'P 1'
#
loop_
_entity.id
_entity.type
_entity.pdbx_description
1 polymer ?
#
loop_
_entity_poly.entity_id
_entity_poly.type
_entity_poly.pdbx_seq_one_letter_code
_entity_poly.pdbx_strand_id
1 'polypeptide(L)'
;MKEENSQSVNLATKDHYIILDGLRGVAALMVLVFHVFDACSSNIIPHGYLAVDMFFVLSGFVIGYAYDDRWQKGLTIGRFFRRRLIRLHPMVLMGGLIGGVVFLIQGRAMWDGTVVTMGWTLLSILCGMFLLPALPGSSIEVRGFGEYFPLNGPFWSLFYEYLGNICYALLLRRLSNRWLAMIAAASGACVLYTCLYCGYLGVGWSAADGGWWFGFVRMLFPYTVGMLMARTFKPIKVRHAFWWCSLLILAVGLMPTVDISDAPWANGLYDFLCTALLFPAIVWIAASDSSANESTLTLSRHLGDLSYPLYAIHYPFMCLLFGRLGFDGNVYDPHLVLTEWPFALSITIGCPILAWLLLKYYDQPLRRWLSH
;
A
#
# COMPACT_ATOMS: atom_id res chain seq x y z
N MET A 1 -9.96 -50.17 -3.95
CA MET A 1 -9.68 -49.26 -2.86
C MET A 1 -8.20 -48.91 -2.95
N LYS A 2 -7.83 -47.78 -3.56
CA LYS A 2 -6.49 -47.23 -3.52
C LYS A 2 -6.51 -46.09 -2.50
N GLU A 3 -5.83 -46.30 -1.38
CA GLU A 3 -5.56 -45.25 -0.41
C GLU A 3 -4.66 -44.21 -1.10
N GLU A 4 -5.21 -43.03 -1.37
CA GLU A 4 -4.42 -41.85 -1.71
C GLU A 4 -3.69 -41.39 -0.47
N ASN A 5 -2.43 -41.76 -0.42
CA ASN A 5 -1.46 -41.33 0.58
C ASN A 5 -1.21 -39.82 0.37
N SER A 6 -2.01 -39.00 1.05
CA SER A 6 -1.85 -37.55 1.15
C SER A 6 -0.60 -37.23 1.97
N GLN A 7 0.59 -37.43 1.38
CA GLN A 7 1.82 -36.86 1.93
C GLN A 7 1.69 -35.34 1.92
N SER A 8 1.41 -34.76 3.06
CA SER A 8 1.57 -33.34 3.32
C SER A 8 3.04 -32.98 3.08
N VAL A 9 3.32 -32.39 1.93
CA VAL A 9 4.65 -31.86 1.60
C VAL A 9 4.99 -30.80 2.63
N ASN A 10 5.84 -31.15 3.57
CA ASN A 10 6.34 -30.25 4.62
C ASN A 10 7.26 -29.23 3.94
N LEU A 11 6.67 -28.13 3.46
CA LEU A 11 7.39 -27.02 2.87
C LEU A 11 8.12 -26.28 4.00
N ALA A 12 9.40 -26.58 4.18
CA ALA A 12 10.25 -25.89 5.14
C ALA A 12 9.98 -24.38 5.10
N THR A 13 9.64 -23.79 6.25
CA THR A 13 9.46 -22.34 6.37
C THR A 13 10.82 -21.67 6.20
N LYS A 14 10.96 -20.84 5.14
CA LYS A 14 12.14 -19.97 5.01
C LYS A 14 12.15 -18.95 6.15
N ASP A 15 13.34 -18.50 6.51
CA ASP A 15 13.52 -17.45 7.52
C ASP A 15 12.66 -16.22 7.17
N HIS A 16 12.03 -15.68 8.19
CA HIS A 16 11.14 -14.54 8.06
C HIS A 16 11.92 -13.23 8.27
N TYR A 17 11.82 -12.31 7.32
CA TYR A 17 12.50 -11.02 7.39
C TYR A 17 11.76 -10.05 8.32
N ILE A 18 11.91 -10.24 9.63
CA ILE A 18 11.21 -9.45 10.67
C ILE A 18 11.50 -7.94 10.53
N ILE A 19 12.73 -7.59 10.17
CA ILE A 19 13.12 -6.18 9.97
C ILE A 19 12.34 -5.54 8.81
N LEU A 20 12.15 -6.26 7.69
CA LEU A 20 11.34 -5.76 6.58
C LEU A 20 9.88 -5.53 6.98
N ASP A 21 9.32 -6.40 7.81
CA ASP A 21 7.97 -6.16 8.34
C ASP A 21 7.92 -4.92 9.23
N GLY A 22 8.92 -4.70 10.07
CA GLY A 22 9.02 -3.49 10.88
C GLY A 22 9.06 -2.22 10.03
N LEU A 23 9.86 -2.21 8.95
CA LEU A 23 9.92 -1.07 8.03
C LEU A 23 8.61 -0.84 7.27
N ARG A 24 7.87 -1.91 6.97
CA ARG A 24 6.51 -1.77 6.42
C ARG A 24 5.59 -1.05 7.41
N GLY A 25 5.76 -1.29 8.72
CA GLY A 25 5.05 -0.56 9.77
C GLY A 25 5.42 0.92 9.84
N VAL A 26 6.71 1.25 9.75
CA VAL A 26 7.18 2.65 9.67
C VAL A 26 6.57 3.36 8.46
N ALA A 27 6.61 2.73 7.29
CA ALA A 27 6.01 3.28 6.08
C ALA A 27 4.49 3.44 6.18
N ALA A 28 3.77 2.52 6.84
CA ALA A 28 2.32 2.63 7.04
C ALA A 28 1.96 3.80 7.98
N LEU A 29 2.75 4.04 9.03
CA LEU A 29 2.60 5.23 9.88
C LEU A 29 2.89 6.52 9.11
N MET A 30 3.90 6.52 8.23
CA MET A 30 4.18 7.66 7.37
C MET A 30 3.01 7.98 6.44
N VAL A 31 2.35 6.97 5.85
CA VAL A 31 1.15 7.15 5.01
C VAL A 31 -0.01 7.75 5.83
N LEU A 32 -0.23 7.24 7.05
CA LEU A 32 -1.27 7.81 7.93
C LEU A 32 -1.02 9.30 8.18
N VAL A 33 0.20 9.66 8.59
CA VAL A 33 0.56 11.06 8.87
C VAL A 33 0.48 11.90 7.60
N PHE A 34 0.94 11.39 6.46
CA PHE A 34 0.80 12.04 5.16
C PHE A 34 -0.65 12.42 4.88
N HIS A 35 -1.57 11.46 4.89
CA HIS A 35 -2.97 11.74 4.58
C HIS A 35 -3.63 12.69 5.58
N VAL A 36 -3.35 12.54 6.90
CA VAL A 36 -3.93 13.42 7.93
C VAL A 36 -3.47 14.87 7.75
N PHE A 37 -2.19 15.09 7.53
CA PHE A 37 -1.63 16.44 7.47
C PHE A 37 -1.71 17.07 6.09
N ASP A 38 -1.76 16.28 5.03
CA ASP A 38 -2.11 16.76 3.69
C ASP A 38 -3.52 17.36 3.69
N ALA A 39 -4.49 16.70 4.34
CA ALA A 39 -5.83 17.23 4.56
C ALA A 39 -5.83 18.60 5.28
N CYS A 40 -4.90 18.79 6.21
CA CYS A 40 -4.76 20.06 6.95
C CYS A 40 -3.90 21.10 6.21
N SER A 41 -3.56 20.90 4.93
CA SER A 41 -2.70 21.79 4.12
C SER A 41 -1.35 22.10 4.79
N SER A 42 -0.90 21.26 5.72
CA SER A 42 0.31 21.54 6.51
C SER A 42 1.56 20.91 5.93
N ASN A 43 1.43 20.12 4.87
CA ASN A 43 2.51 19.49 4.06
C ASN A 43 3.73 19.00 4.87
N ILE A 44 3.46 18.40 6.06
CA ILE A 44 4.52 17.97 6.99
C ILE A 44 5.35 16.83 6.40
N ILE A 45 4.72 15.96 5.61
CA ILE A 45 5.36 14.81 4.96
C ILE A 45 5.03 14.84 3.46
N PRO A 46 5.60 15.75 2.68
CA PRO A 46 5.18 16.02 1.31
C PRO A 46 5.28 14.83 0.36
N HIS A 47 6.24 13.94 0.58
CA HIS A 47 6.46 12.75 -0.23
C HIS A 47 5.99 11.45 0.46
N GLY A 48 5.08 11.53 1.44
CA GLY A 48 4.58 10.35 2.16
C GLY A 48 3.86 9.33 1.28
N TYR A 49 3.31 9.74 0.13
CA TYR A 49 2.71 8.86 -0.87
C TYR A 49 3.69 7.84 -1.49
N LEU A 50 5.00 8.12 -1.44
CA LEU A 50 6.04 7.21 -1.94
C LEU A 50 6.19 5.92 -1.12
N ALA A 51 5.65 5.87 0.10
CA ALA A 51 5.62 4.63 0.87
C ALA A 51 4.93 3.49 0.12
N VAL A 52 3.99 3.79 -0.76
CA VAL A 52 3.30 2.79 -1.60
C VAL A 52 4.27 2.11 -2.55
N ASP A 53 5.20 2.86 -3.13
CA ASP A 53 6.21 2.34 -4.05
C ASP A 53 7.20 1.42 -3.31
N MET A 54 7.55 1.76 -2.06
CA MET A 54 8.30 0.87 -1.19
C MET A 54 7.53 -0.43 -0.88
N PHE A 55 6.20 -0.36 -0.66
CA PHE A 55 5.39 -1.56 -0.46
C PHE A 55 5.40 -2.47 -1.70
N PHE A 56 5.42 -1.91 -2.91
CA PHE A 56 5.52 -2.71 -4.13
C PHE A 56 6.90 -3.39 -4.28
N VAL A 57 8.02 -2.70 -3.94
CA VAL A 57 9.35 -3.35 -3.88
C VAL A 57 9.34 -4.49 -2.88
N LEU A 58 8.85 -4.24 -1.66
CA LEU A 58 8.74 -5.25 -0.60
C LEU A 58 7.86 -6.43 -1.03
N SER A 59 6.72 -6.17 -1.67
CA SER A 59 5.82 -7.24 -2.13
C SER A 59 6.52 -8.12 -3.16
N GLY A 60 7.19 -7.54 -4.16
CA GLY A 60 7.95 -8.28 -5.14
C GLY A 60 9.07 -9.11 -4.52
N PHE A 61 9.85 -8.53 -3.59
CA PHE A 61 10.92 -9.22 -2.88
C PHE A 61 10.40 -10.39 -2.05
N VAL A 62 9.40 -10.15 -1.20
CA VAL A 62 8.84 -11.19 -0.32
C VAL A 62 8.17 -12.30 -1.12
N ILE A 63 7.45 -11.97 -2.19
CA ILE A 63 6.80 -12.97 -3.05
C ILE A 63 7.84 -13.82 -3.76
N GLY A 64 8.84 -13.22 -4.41
CA GLY A 64 9.92 -13.96 -5.06
C GLY A 64 10.66 -14.87 -4.07
N TYR A 65 11.07 -14.32 -2.94
CA TYR A 65 11.76 -15.08 -1.89
C TYR A 65 10.91 -16.23 -1.33
N ALA A 66 9.65 -15.97 -0.98
CA ALA A 66 8.82 -16.96 -0.29
C ALA A 66 8.30 -18.06 -1.22
N TYR A 67 8.11 -17.79 -2.51
CA TYR A 67 7.35 -18.68 -3.36
C TYR A 67 8.08 -19.27 -4.56
N ASP A 68 9.17 -18.68 -5.09
CA ASP A 68 9.83 -19.17 -6.30
C ASP A 68 10.23 -20.65 -6.18
N ASP A 69 10.82 -21.07 -5.06
CA ASP A 69 11.21 -22.48 -4.84
C ASP A 69 10.01 -23.39 -4.55
N ARG A 70 8.90 -22.84 -4.05
CA ARG A 70 7.74 -23.65 -3.68
C ARG A 70 6.97 -24.16 -4.88
N TRP A 71 7.05 -23.47 -6.01
CA TRP A 71 6.47 -23.95 -7.27
C TRP A 71 7.09 -25.25 -7.74
N GLN A 72 8.40 -25.38 -7.61
CA GLN A 72 9.12 -26.63 -7.94
C GLN A 72 8.77 -27.75 -6.95
N LYS A 73 8.33 -27.41 -5.73
CA LYS A 73 7.91 -28.34 -4.68
C LYS A 73 6.39 -28.64 -4.70
N GLY A 74 5.71 -28.39 -5.82
CA GLY A 74 4.29 -28.74 -6.00
C GLY A 74 3.27 -27.72 -5.49
N LEU A 75 3.66 -26.44 -5.30
CA LEU A 75 2.67 -25.39 -5.02
C LEU A 75 1.78 -25.19 -6.25
N THR A 76 0.45 -25.27 -6.08
CA THR A 76 -0.52 -25.01 -7.14
C THR A 76 -0.98 -23.55 -7.13
N ILE A 77 -1.46 -23.05 -8.28
CA ILE A 77 -2.01 -21.69 -8.44
C ILE A 77 -3.15 -21.45 -7.43
N GLY A 78 -4.07 -22.41 -7.28
CA GLY A 78 -5.18 -22.28 -6.31
C GLY A 78 -4.70 -22.16 -4.86
N ARG A 79 -3.69 -22.98 -4.46
CA ARG A 79 -3.10 -22.89 -3.10
C ARG A 79 -2.37 -21.55 -2.90
N PHE A 80 -1.71 -21.01 -3.92
CA PHE A 80 -1.07 -19.70 -3.86
C PHE A 80 -2.12 -18.60 -3.61
N PHE A 81 -3.17 -18.53 -4.45
CA PHE A 81 -4.22 -17.52 -4.31
C PHE A 81 -4.99 -17.65 -3.00
N ARG A 82 -5.32 -18.87 -2.56
CA ARG A 82 -5.97 -19.08 -1.26
C ARG A 82 -5.15 -18.48 -0.13
N ARG A 83 -3.82 -18.69 -0.10
CA ARG A 83 -2.94 -18.12 0.91
C ARG A 83 -2.89 -16.59 0.86
N ARG A 84 -2.86 -16.00 -0.34
CA ARG A 84 -2.86 -14.55 -0.52
C ARG A 84 -4.20 -13.94 -0.11
N LEU A 85 -5.32 -14.53 -0.50
CA LEU A 85 -6.65 -14.09 -0.10
C LEU A 85 -6.83 -14.16 1.42
N ILE A 86 -6.48 -15.27 2.06
CA ILE A 86 -6.56 -15.38 3.54
C ILE A 86 -5.73 -14.30 4.22
N ARG A 87 -4.57 -13.94 3.67
CA ARG A 87 -3.70 -12.92 4.25
C ARG A 87 -4.23 -11.49 4.07
N LEU A 88 -4.80 -11.17 2.93
CA LEU A 88 -5.10 -9.77 2.55
C LEU A 88 -6.59 -9.44 2.68
N HIS A 89 -7.47 -10.32 2.23
CA HIS A 89 -8.87 -9.99 2.03
C HIS A 89 -9.68 -9.69 3.31
N PRO A 90 -9.41 -10.29 4.46
CA PRO A 90 -10.12 -9.94 5.70
C PRO A 90 -10.10 -8.44 6.00
N MET A 91 -8.94 -7.80 5.91
CA MET A 91 -8.82 -6.37 6.18
C MET A 91 -9.38 -5.48 5.06
N VAL A 92 -9.41 -5.97 3.81
CA VAL A 92 -10.12 -5.30 2.71
C VAL A 92 -11.62 -5.24 2.99
N LEU A 93 -12.22 -6.36 3.41
CA LEU A 93 -13.65 -6.40 3.81
C LEU A 93 -13.94 -5.39 4.92
N MET A 94 -13.11 -5.37 5.96
CA MET A 94 -13.27 -4.45 7.09
C MET A 94 -13.10 -3.00 6.68
N GLY A 95 -12.07 -2.66 5.90
CA GLY A 95 -11.82 -1.29 5.44
C GLY A 95 -12.90 -0.79 4.48
N GLY A 96 -13.45 -1.65 3.61
CA GLY A 96 -14.60 -1.32 2.77
C GLY A 96 -15.88 -1.07 3.58
N LEU A 97 -16.11 -1.89 4.62
CA LEU A 97 -17.24 -1.70 5.54
C LEU A 97 -17.12 -0.38 6.32
N ILE A 98 -15.93 -0.10 6.89
CA ILE A 98 -15.67 1.16 7.60
C ILE A 98 -15.87 2.35 6.66
N GLY A 99 -15.37 2.29 5.42
CA GLY A 99 -15.59 3.32 4.41
C GLY A 99 -17.07 3.57 4.13
N GLY A 100 -17.85 2.50 4.01
CA GLY A 100 -19.30 2.59 3.86
C GLY A 100 -20.01 3.21 5.06
N VAL A 101 -19.67 2.79 6.29
CA VAL A 101 -20.23 3.35 7.52
C VAL A 101 -19.91 4.84 7.64
N VAL A 102 -18.67 5.23 7.38
CA VAL A 102 -18.27 6.65 7.39
C VAL A 102 -19.06 7.45 6.36
N PHE A 103 -19.23 6.93 5.15
CA PHE A 103 -20.02 7.61 4.12
C PHE A 103 -21.50 7.78 4.51
N LEU A 104 -22.08 6.77 5.17
CA LEU A 104 -23.43 6.88 5.73
C LEU A 104 -23.53 7.95 6.83
N ILE A 105 -22.55 8.04 7.73
CA ILE A 105 -22.45 9.07 8.78
C ILE A 105 -22.37 10.47 8.16
N GLN A 106 -21.69 10.63 7.01
CA GLN A 106 -21.59 11.87 6.25
C GLN A 106 -22.83 12.20 5.42
N GLY A 107 -23.96 11.51 5.62
CA GLY A 107 -25.23 11.77 4.93
C GLY A 107 -25.25 11.28 3.48
N ARG A 108 -24.30 10.48 3.04
CA ARG A 108 -24.18 9.97 1.66
C ARG A 108 -24.01 11.10 0.64
N ALA A 109 -23.36 12.17 1.03
CA ALA A 109 -23.12 13.32 0.15
C ALA A 109 -21.79 13.15 -0.61
N MET A 110 -21.81 13.43 -1.91
CA MET A 110 -20.63 13.70 -2.71
C MET A 110 -19.97 15.00 -2.20
N TRP A 111 -18.75 15.29 -2.63
CA TRP A 111 -18.05 16.50 -2.22
C TRP A 111 -18.73 17.80 -2.72
N ASP A 112 -19.54 17.73 -3.77
CA ASP A 112 -20.36 18.84 -4.28
C ASP A 112 -21.71 19.00 -3.56
N GLY A 113 -21.96 18.19 -2.51
CA GLY A 113 -23.21 18.19 -1.75
C GLY A 113 -24.32 17.33 -2.33
N THR A 114 -24.15 16.73 -3.51
CA THR A 114 -25.16 15.86 -4.12
C THR A 114 -25.35 14.59 -3.29
N VAL A 115 -26.59 14.28 -2.91
CA VAL A 115 -26.91 13.09 -2.10
C VAL A 115 -27.04 11.85 -2.99
N VAL A 116 -26.24 10.84 -2.71
CA VAL A 116 -26.26 9.55 -3.39
C VAL A 116 -27.39 8.68 -2.87
N THR A 117 -28.07 7.96 -3.78
CA THR A 117 -29.13 7.01 -3.39
C THR A 117 -28.57 5.83 -2.59
N MET A 118 -29.39 5.25 -1.71
CA MET A 118 -28.98 4.08 -0.91
C MET A 118 -28.52 2.90 -1.76
N GLY A 119 -29.17 2.68 -2.91
CA GLY A 119 -28.78 1.58 -3.82
C GLY A 119 -27.36 1.72 -4.34
N TRP A 120 -26.97 2.90 -4.82
CA TRP A 120 -25.60 3.17 -5.28
C TRP A 120 -24.58 3.16 -4.14
N THR A 121 -24.98 3.65 -2.96
CA THR A 121 -24.14 3.56 -1.76
C THR A 121 -23.81 2.10 -1.41
N LEU A 122 -24.84 1.22 -1.33
CA LEU A 122 -24.62 -0.19 -1.03
C LEU A 122 -23.80 -0.90 -2.09
N LEU A 123 -24.04 -0.58 -3.36
CA LEU A 123 -23.24 -1.16 -4.46
C LEU A 123 -21.77 -0.69 -4.41
N SER A 124 -21.52 0.59 -4.10
CA SER A 124 -20.15 1.11 -3.92
C SER A 124 -19.44 0.44 -2.74
N ILE A 125 -20.14 0.21 -1.60
CA ILE A 125 -19.61 -0.55 -0.47
C ILE A 125 -19.22 -1.96 -0.90
N LEU A 126 -20.12 -2.69 -1.59
CA LEU A 126 -19.84 -4.05 -2.06
C LEU A 126 -18.64 -4.06 -3.03
N CYS A 127 -18.60 -3.13 -3.99
CA CYS A 127 -17.48 -3.02 -4.91
C CYS A 127 -16.15 -2.79 -4.15
N GLY A 128 -16.13 -1.88 -3.17
CA GLY A 128 -14.95 -1.64 -2.34
C GLY A 128 -14.51 -2.88 -1.54
N MET A 129 -15.46 -3.60 -0.96
CA MET A 129 -15.18 -4.83 -0.21
C MET A 129 -14.56 -5.95 -1.06
N PHE A 130 -14.83 -5.97 -2.37
CA PHE A 130 -14.25 -6.94 -3.31
C PHE A 130 -13.13 -6.35 -4.19
N LEU A 131 -12.63 -5.17 -3.88
CA LEU A 131 -11.66 -4.43 -4.69
C LEU A 131 -12.07 -4.31 -6.16
N LEU A 132 -13.35 -4.08 -6.40
CA LEU A 132 -13.89 -3.76 -7.72
C LEU A 132 -13.89 -2.23 -7.86
N PRO A 133 -13.08 -1.68 -8.78
CA PRO A 133 -12.93 -0.25 -8.89
C PRO A 133 -14.16 0.41 -9.52
N ALA A 134 -14.44 1.63 -9.11
CA ALA A 134 -15.38 2.51 -9.77
C ALA A 134 -14.83 2.96 -11.13
N LEU A 135 -15.60 2.78 -12.17
CA LEU A 135 -15.24 3.35 -13.48
C LEU A 135 -15.56 4.84 -13.51
N PRO A 136 -14.78 5.65 -14.24
CA PRO A 136 -15.04 7.07 -14.38
C PRO A 136 -16.47 7.35 -14.86
N GLY A 137 -17.16 8.26 -14.19
CA GLY A 137 -18.54 8.63 -14.52
C GLY A 137 -19.60 7.58 -14.15
N SER A 138 -19.22 6.47 -13.49
CA SER A 138 -20.19 5.49 -13.00
C SER A 138 -20.85 5.95 -11.70
N SER A 139 -22.10 5.52 -11.48
CA SER A 139 -22.85 5.87 -10.28
C SER A 139 -22.32 5.25 -8.98
N ILE A 140 -21.32 4.36 -9.06
CA ILE A 140 -20.60 3.82 -7.91
C ILE A 140 -19.41 4.68 -7.47
N GLU A 141 -19.03 5.67 -8.26
CA GLU A 141 -18.09 6.73 -7.88
C GLU A 141 -18.87 7.78 -7.07
N VAL A 142 -19.08 7.47 -5.78
CA VAL A 142 -20.02 8.16 -4.89
C VAL A 142 -19.43 9.41 -4.21
N ARG A 143 -18.17 9.78 -4.50
CA ARG A 143 -17.52 10.96 -3.93
C ARG A 143 -17.40 12.12 -4.92
N GLY A 144 -17.47 11.89 -6.23
CA GLY A 144 -17.35 12.92 -7.26
C GLY A 144 -15.92 13.39 -7.54
N PHE A 145 -14.91 12.60 -7.13
CA PHE A 145 -13.48 12.93 -7.28
C PHE A 145 -12.77 12.12 -8.36
N GLY A 146 -13.49 11.19 -9.00
CA GLY A 146 -12.93 10.27 -9.99
C GLY A 146 -12.03 9.19 -9.40
N GLU A 147 -12.09 8.97 -8.08
CA GLU A 147 -11.33 7.92 -7.40
C GLU A 147 -11.82 6.52 -7.80
N TYR A 148 -10.89 5.59 -8.04
CA TYR A 148 -11.24 4.19 -8.30
C TYR A 148 -11.86 3.50 -7.09
N PHE A 149 -11.57 3.96 -5.87
CA PHE A 149 -12.12 3.43 -4.63
C PHE A 149 -12.63 4.57 -3.75
N PRO A 150 -13.78 5.15 -4.08
CA PRO A 150 -14.26 6.41 -3.49
C PRO A 150 -14.53 6.33 -1.98
N LEU A 151 -14.77 5.14 -1.43
CA LEU A 151 -14.99 4.94 0.01
C LEU A 151 -13.69 4.65 0.78
N ASN A 152 -12.60 4.29 0.07
CA ASN A 152 -11.29 4.06 0.68
C ASN A 152 -10.20 4.21 -0.39
N GLY A 153 -9.78 5.43 -0.65
CA GLY A 153 -8.82 5.78 -1.70
C GLY A 153 -7.61 4.84 -1.79
N PRO A 154 -6.84 4.56 -0.69
CA PRO A 154 -5.68 3.68 -0.71
C PRO A 154 -5.92 2.25 -1.23
N PHE A 155 -7.16 1.81 -1.38
CA PHE A 155 -7.47 0.50 -1.98
C PHE A 155 -6.99 0.36 -3.42
N TRP A 156 -6.72 1.47 -4.13
CA TRP A 156 -6.11 1.41 -5.44
C TRP A 156 -4.80 0.62 -5.44
N SER A 157 -3.94 0.83 -4.46
CA SER A 157 -2.66 0.12 -4.36
C SER A 157 -2.81 -1.35 -3.98
N LEU A 158 -3.80 -1.68 -3.12
CA LEU A 158 -4.14 -3.06 -2.80
C LEU A 158 -4.67 -3.79 -4.03
N PHE A 159 -5.49 -3.14 -4.85
CA PHE A 159 -5.94 -3.68 -6.13
C PHE A 159 -4.74 -4.02 -7.03
N TYR A 160 -3.76 -3.11 -7.16
CA TYR A 160 -2.55 -3.39 -7.93
C TYR A 160 -1.66 -4.45 -7.25
N GLU A 161 -1.65 -4.57 -5.93
CA GLU A 161 -0.98 -5.69 -5.26
C GLU A 161 -1.60 -7.03 -5.66
N TYR A 162 -2.93 -7.11 -5.76
CA TYR A 162 -3.59 -8.32 -6.27
C TYR A 162 -3.24 -8.58 -7.73
N LEU A 163 -3.22 -7.57 -8.58
CA LEU A 163 -2.77 -7.71 -9.97
C LEU A 163 -1.31 -8.17 -10.04
N GLY A 164 -0.42 -7.61 -9.21
CA GLY A 164 0.97 -8.06 -9.10
C GLY A 164 1.08 -9.54 -8.73
N ASN A 165 0.27 -10.00 -7.77
CA ASN A 165 0.19 -11.42 -7.41
C ASN A 165 -0.32 -12.28 -8.57
N ILE A 166 -1.29 -11.81 -9.36
CA ILE A 166 -1.79 -12.50 -10.55
C ILE A 166 -0.70 -12.57 -11.62
N CYS A 167 -0.08 -11.43 -11.94
CA CYS A 167 1.03 -11.36 -12.89
C CYS A 167 2.18 -12.29 -12.46
N TYR A 168 2.53 -12.30 -11.17
CA TYR A 168 3.53 -13.22 -10.63
C TYR A 168 3.16 -14.67 -10.86
N ALA A 169 1.99 -15.10 -10.41
CA ALA A 169 1.58 -16.50 -10.44
C ALA A 169 1.42 -17.05 -11.86
N LEU A 170 0.96 -16.23 -12.80
CA LEU A 170 0.68 -16.66 -14.17
C LEU A 170 1.89 -16.51 -15.09
N LEU A 171 2.66 -15.42 -14.95
CA LEU A 171 3.69 -15.04 -15.91
C LEU A 171 5.08 -14.87 -15.27
N LEU A 172 5.26 -13.88 -14.37
CA LEU A 172 6.59 -13.39 -13.98
C LEU A 172 7.48 -14.46 -13.35
N ARG A 173 6.92 -15.38 -12.56
CA ARG A 173 7.66 -16.49 -11.95
C ARG A 173 8.35 -17.42 -12.94
N ARG A 174 7.85 -17.51 -14.19
CA ARG A 174 8.39 -18.38 -15.25
C ARG A 174 9.49 -17.69 -16.06
N LEU A 175 9.62 -16.39 -15.93
CA LEU A 175 10.58 -15.61 -16.69
C LEU A 175 11.99 -15.73 -16.11
N SER A 176 12.99 -15.73 -16.98
CA SER A 176 14.39 -15.61 -16.56
C SER A 176 14.68 -14.22 -16.01
N ASN A 177 15.78 -14.08 -15.26
CA ASN A 177 16.20 -12.79 -14.73
C ASN A 177 16.42 -11.74 -15.83
N ARG A 178 16.83 -12.17 -17.04
CA ARG A 178 17.00 -11.25 -18.19
C ARG A 178 15.65 -10.64 -18.61
N TRP A 179 14.62 -11.46 -18.74
CA TRP A 179 13.28 -10.99 -19.09
C TRP A 179 12.67 -10.11 -17.99
N LEU A 180 12.85 -10.48 -16.74
CA LEU A 180 12.43 -9.63 -15.61
C LEU A 180 13.16 -8.28 -15.61
N ALA A 181 14.46 -8.26 -15.90
CA ALA A 181 15.23 -7.02 -16.02
C ALA A 181 14.73 -6.14 -17.18
N MET A 182 14.38 -6.76 -18.33
CA MET A 182 13.78 -6.02 -19.45
C MET A 182 12.42 -5.41 -19.09
N ILE A 183 11.55 -6.16 -18.38
CA ILE A 183 10.26 -5.65 -17.91
C ILE A 183 10.49 -4.51 -16.91
N ALA A 184 11.42 -4.68 -15.96
CA ALA A 184 11.77 -3.63 -15.00
C ALA A 184 12.30 -2.37 -15.71
N ALA A 185 13.18 -2.53 -16.71
CA ALA A 185 13.72 -1.40 -17.47
C ALA A 185 12.61 -0.69 -18.28
N ALA A 186 11.74 -1.43 -18.95
CA ALA A 186 10.65 -0.86 -19.75
C ALA A 186 9.62 -0.16 -18.85
N SER A 187 9.15 -0.82 -17.77
CA SER A 187 8.22 -0.20 -16.83
C SER A 187 8.86 0.95 -16.05
N GLY A 188 10.15 0.87 -15.73
CA GLY A 188 10.92 1.95 -15.12
C GLY A 188 11.02 3.18 -16.02
N ALA A 189 11.23 2.99 -17.34
CA ALA A 189 11.19 4.10 -18.30
C ALA A 189 9.79 4.75 -18.36
N CYS A 190 8.71 3.95 -18.29
CA CYS A 190 7.35 4.48 -18.22
C CYS A 190 7.12 5.26 -16.91
N VAL A 191 7.62 4.76 -15.76
CA VAL A 191 7.52 5.48 -14.47
C VAL A 191 8.31 6.78 -14.54
N LEU A 192 9.54 6.77 -15.08
CA LEU A 192 10.32 8.01 -15.27
C LEU A 192 9.57 9.02 -16.15
N TYR A 193 9.01 8.56 -17.26
CA TYR A 193 8.19 9.41 -18.11
C TYR A 193 7.00 10.01 -17.33
N THR A 194 6.28 9.18 -16.57
CA THR A 194 5.15 9.63 -15.72
C THR A 194 5.61 10.70 -14.72
N CYS A 195 6.70 10.45 -14.01
CA CYS A 195 7.29 11.38 -13.04
C CYS A 195 7.64 12.73 -13.66
N LEU A 196 8.28 12.71 -14.83
CA LEU A 196 8.67 13.94 -15.52
C LEU A 196 7.46 14.67 -16.15
N TYR A 197 6.46 13.92 -16.62
CA TYR A 197 5.26 14.47 -17.24
C TYR A 197 4.31 15.08 -16.19
N CYS A 198 4.03 14.37 -15.09
CA CYS A 198 3.14 14.84 -14.03
C CYS A 198 3.85 15.76 -13.02
N GLY A 199 5.19 15.78 -13.01
CA GLY A 199 5.97 16.50 -12.00
C GLY A 199 6.09 15.79 -10.65
N TYR A 200 5.42 14.65 -10.45
CA TYR A 200 5.42 13.83 -9.23
C TYR A 200 4.88 12.41 -9.51
N LEU A 201 5.04 11.48 -8.56
CA LEU A 201 4.59 10.09 -8.71
C LEU A 201 3.29 9.79 -7.92
N GLY A 202 2.64 10.77 -7.34
CA GLY A 202 1.38 10.60 -6.59
C GLY A 202 0.15 10.29 -7.45
N VAL A 203 0.29 9.50 -8.53
CA VAL A 203 -0.71 9.22 -9.57
C VAL A 203 -1.15 7.76 -9.58
N GLY A 204 -2.24 7.46 -10.30
CA GLY A 204 -2.74 6.11 -10.53
C GLY A 204 -3.87 5.68 -9.59
N TRP A 205 -4.36 6.57 -8.74
CA TRP A 205 -5.47 6.35 -7.80
C TRP A 205 -6.81 6.84 -8.33
N SER A 206 -6.80 7.68 -9.36
CA SER A 206 -7.98 8.26 -9.98
C SER A 206 -7.95 8.20 -11.50
N ALA A 207 -9.09 8.47 -12.12
CA ALA A 207 -9.20 8.54 -13.57
C ALA A 207 -8.55 9.80 -14.16
N ALA A 208 -8.47 10.89 -13.38
CA ALA A 208 -7.88 12.16 -13.78
C ALA A 208 -6.37 12.07 -13.99
N ASP A 209 -5.69 11.22 -13.22
CA ASP A 209 -4.22 11.10 -13.18
C ASP A 209 -3.68 10.10 -14.21
N GLY A 210 -4.15 10.10 -15.45
CA GLY A 210 -3.70 9.17 -16.50
C GLY A 210 -4.21 7.74 -16.33
N GLY A 211 -5.07 7.53 -15.35
CA GLY A 211 -5.89 6.34 -15.21
C GLY A 211 -5.12 5.07 -14.81
N TRP A 212 -5.72 3.94 -15.19
CA TRP A 212 -5.24 2.58 -14.88
C TRP A 212 -3.80 2.31 -15.29
N TRP A 213 -3.36 2.91 -16.38
CA TRP A 213 -2.04 2.64 -16.93
C TRP A 213 -0.93 3.10 -16.00
N PHE A 214 -1.04 4.31 -15.46
CA PHE A 214 -0.02 4.84 -14.55
C PHE A 214 0.05 4.04 -13.25
N GLY A 215 -1.09 3.69 -12.67
CA GLY A 215 -1.10 2.81 -11.49
C GLY A 215 -0.50 1.44 -11.76
N PHE A 216 -0.77 0.85 -12.94
CA PHE A 216 -0.22 -0.45 -13.31
C PHE A 216 1.30 -0.42 -13.48
N VAL A 217 1.85 0.54 -14.23
CA VAL A 217 3.31 0.64 -14.41
C VAL A 217 4.01 1.04 -13.13
N ARG A 218 3.38 1.89 -12.31
CA ARG A 218 3.87 2.27 -10.98
C ARG A 218 3.98 1.08 -10.04
N MET A 219 3.08 0.10 -10.13
CA MET A 219 3.22 -1.18 -9.42
C MET A 219 4.25 -2.10 -10.07
N LEU A 220 4.18 -2.28 -11.40
CA LEU A 220 4.96 -3.29 -12.11
C LEU A 220 6.46 -3.09 -11.97
N PHE A 221 6.93 -1.84 -12.05
CA PHE A 221 8.35 -1.50 -11.96
C PHE A 221 8.97 -1.92 -10.61
N PRO A 222 8.56 -1.37 -9.46
CA PRO A 222 9.17 -1.71 -8.17
C PRO A 222 8.91 -3.17 -7.78
N TYR A 223 7.78 -3.75 -8.18
CA TYR A 223 7.48 -5.16 -7.94
C TYR A 223 8.46 -6.08 -8.68
N THR A 224 8.74 -5.83 -9.96
CA THR A 224 9.71 -6.65 -10.73
C THR A 224 11.14 -6.43 -10.25
N VAL A 225 11.51 -5.22 -9.84
CA VAL A 225 12.79 -4.94 -9.17
C VAL A 225 12.91 -5.77 -7.89
N GLY A 226 11.89 -5.76 -7.04
CA GLY A 226 11.85 -6.58 -5.81
C GLY A 226 12.02 -8.08 -6.10
N MET A 227 11.37 -8.61 -7.13
CA MET A 227 11.54 -10.01 -7.55
C MET A 227 12.96 -10.32 -8.00
N LEU A 228 13.57 -9.44 -8.81
CA LEU A 228 14.96 -9.59 -9.24
C LEU A 228 15.91 -9.60 -8.04
N MET A 229 15.68 -8.69 -7.10
CA MET A 229 16.44 -8.65 -5.85
C MET A 229 16.33 -9.97 -5.10
N ALA A 230 15.12 -10.52 -4.92
CA ALA A 230 14.92 -11.80 -4.23
C ALA A 230 15.71 -12.97 -4.87
N ARG A 231 15.83 -12.99 -6.20
CA ARG A 231 16.57 -14.03 -6.95
C ARG A 231 18.08 -13.86 -6.94
N THR A 232 18.56 -12.62 -6.74
CA THR A 232 19.97 -12.28 -6.75
C THR A 232 20.52 -11.92 -5.40
N PHE A 233 19.68 -11.97 -4.35
CA PHE A 233 19.99 -11.52 -3.01
C PHE A 233 21.22 -12.24 -2.43
N LYS A 234 22.16 -11.45 -1.99
CA LYS A 234 23.28 -11.87 -1.17
C LYS A 234 23.37 -10.95 0.03
N PRO A 235 23.23 -11.46 1.25
CA PRO A 235 23.27 -10.61 2.44
C PRO A 235 24.62 -9.92 2.57
N ILE A 236 24.58 -8.68 3.00
CA ILE A 236 25.76 -7.89 3.38
C ILE A 236 25.77 -7.72 4.90
N LYS A 237 26.94 -7.45 5.49
CA LYS A 237 27.02 -7.21 6.94
C LYS A 237 26.64 -5.77 7.25
N VAL A 238 25.39 -5.55 7.72
CA VAL A 238 24.92 -4.24 8.17
C VAL A 238 24.48 -4.34 9.63
N ARG A 239 24.90 -3.39 10.45
CA ARG A 239 24.49 -3.27 11.85
C ARG A 239 23.41 -2.21 11.98
N HIS A 240 22.41 -2.46 12.82
CA HIS A 240 21.32 -1.53 13.10
C HIS A 240 20.52 -1.11 11.86
N ALA A 241 20.34 -2.02 10.89
CA ALA A 241 19.68 -1.73 9.62
C ALA A 241 18.26 -1.19 9.81
N PHE A 242 17.50 -1.72 10.79
CA PHE A 242 16.16 -1.21 11.10
C PHE A 242 16.14 0.31 11.32
N TRP A 243 17.05 0.82 12.16
CA TRP A 243 17.08 2.23 12.53
C TRP A 243 17.52 3.13 11.37
N TRP A 244 18.58 2.73 10.66
CA TRP A 244 19.05 3.49 9.49
C TRP A 244 18.02 3.52 8.38
N CYS A 245 17.40 2.37 8.08
CA CYS A 245 16.37 2.29 7.05
C CYS A 245 15.11 3.06 7.45
N SER A 246 14.70 3.03 8.73
CA SER A 246 13.59 3.84 9.24
C SER A 246 13.87 5.34 9.09
N LEU A 247 15.07 5.77 9.42
CA LEU A 247 15.49 7.17 9.26
C LEU A 247 15.46 7.59 7.78
N LEU A 248 15.94 6.73 6.87
CA LEU A 248 15.91 7.01 5.42
C LEU A 248 14.46 7.09 4.89
N ILE A 249 13.56 6.21 5.32
CA ILE A 249 12.14 6.27 4.94
C ILE A 249 11.52 7.59 5.40
N LEU A 250 11.78 8.00 6.64
CA LEU A 250 11.27 9.28 7.16
C LEU A 250 11.89 10.46 6.41
N ALA A 251 13.19 10.43 6.12
CA ALA A 251 13.87 11.48 5.36
C ALA A 251 13.29 11.63 3.95
N VAL A 252 12.92 10.51 3.29
CA VAL A 252 12.21 10.55 1.99
C VAL A 252 10.88 11.29 2.12
N GLY A 253 10.08 10.97 3.12
CA GLY A 253 8.77 11.60 3.31
C GLY A 253 8.87 13.08 3.67
N LEU A 254 9.87 13.46 4.45
CA LEU A 254 10.08 14.82 4.96
C LEU A 254 10.81 15.75 3.98
N MET A 255 11.28 15.25 2.84
CA MET A 255 11.98 16.09 1.86
C MET A 255 11.06 17.20 1.36
N PRO A 256 11.46 18.47 1.40
CA PRO A 256 10.65 19.57 0.89
C PRO A 256 10.37 19.42 -0.62
N THR A 257 9.18 19.83 -1.05
CA THR A 257 8.87 19.93 -2.48
C THR A 257 9.45 21.20 -3.08
N VAL A 258 9.90 21.12 -4.33
CA VAL A 258 10.26 22.26 -5.16
C VAL A 258 8.98 22.80 -5.80
N ASP A 259 8.87 24.13 -5.91
CA ASP A 259 7.73 24.74 -6.61
C ASP A 259 7.73 24.29 -8.08
N ILE A 260 6.56 23.81 -8.54
CA ILE A 260 6.38 23.31 -9.90
C ILE A 260 6.63 24.42 -10.95
N SER A 261 6.36 25.69 -10.60
CA SER A 261 6.64 26.83 -11.49
C SER A 261 8.11 27.02 -11.77
N ASP A 262 8.99 26.68 -10.80
CA ASP A 262 10.44 26.87 -10.93
C ASP A 262 11.10 25.68 -11.63
N ALA A 263 10.68 24.46 -11.28
CA ALA A 263 11.22 23.22 -11.84
C ALA A 263 10.19 22.09 -11.85
N PRO A 264 9.29 22.03 -12.83
CA PRO A 264 8.15 21.10 -12.85
C PRO A 264 8.56 19.63 -12.85
N TRP A 265 9.78 19.30 -13.23
CA TRP A 265 10.32 17.93 -13.28
C TRP A 265 11.03 17.50 -11.98
N ALA A 266 11.36 18.44 -11.08
CA ALA A 266 12.29 18.18 -9.97
C ALA A 266 11.73 17.18 -8.95
N ASN A 267 10.49 17.37 -8.49
CA ASN A 267 9.84 16.45 -7.55
C ASN A 267 9.65 15.08 -8.20
N GLY A 268 9.25 15.02 -9.47
CA GLY A 268 9.09 13.77 -10.21
C GLY A 268 10.42 13.01 -10.36
N LEU A 269 11.53 13.70 -10.65
CA LEU A 269 12.84 13.06 -10.68
C LEU A 269 13.24 12.52 -9.30
N TYR A 270 13.00 13.28 -8.25
CA TYR A 270 13.23 12.84 -6.87
C TYR A 270 12.43 11.57 -6.56
N ASP A 271 11.14 11.54 -6.87
CA ASP A 271 10.26 10.38 -6.66
C ASP A 271 10.75 9.16 -7.42
N PHE A 272 11.16 9.35 -8.68
CA PHE A 272 11.74 8.28 -9.47
C PHE A 272 13.02 7.72 -8.86
N LEU A 273 13.95 8.58 -8.42
CA LEU A 273 15.20 8.14 -7.80
C LEU A 273 14.96 7.42 -6.47
N CYS A 274 13.99 7.86 -5.67
CA CYS A 274 13.57 7.15 -4.46
C CYS A 274 13.05 5.76 -4.80
N THR A 275 12.18 5.64 -5.79
CA THR A 275 11.56 4.36 -6.19
C THR A 275 12.56 3.43 -6.88
N ALA A 276 13.43 3.96 -7.74
CA ALA A 276 14.34 3.16 -8.54
C ALA A 276 15.61 2.72 -7.80
N LEU A 277 16.10 3.53 -6.87
CA LEU A 277 17.39 3.30 -6.22
C LEU A 277 17.27 3.17 -4.70
N LEU A 278 16.60 4.12 -4.04
CA LEU A 278 16.66 4.21 -2.58
C LEU A 278 15.82 3.11 -1.91
N PHE A 279 14.58 2.88 -2.35
CA PHE A 279 13.75 1.81 -1.77
C PHE A 279 14.32 0.41 -2.03
N PRO A 280 14.80 0.05 -3.22
CA PRO A 280 15.55 -1.19 -3.41
C PRO A 280 16.75 -1.32 -2.48
N ALA A 281 17.54 -0.26 -2.30
CA ALA A 281 18.67 -0.26 -1.36
C ALA A 281 18.22 -0.47 0.09
N ILE A 282 17.17 0.22 0.54
CA ILE A 282 16.58 0.05 1.88
C ILE A 282 16.15 -1.40 2.09
N VAL A 283 15.43 -2.00 1.13
CA VAL A 283 14.99 -3.39 1.22
C VAL A 283 16.16 -4.36 1.28
N TRP A 284 17.21 -4.13 0.45
CA TRP A 284 18.41 -4.96 0.46
C TRP A 284 19.17 -4.88 1.79
N ILE A 285 19.37 -3.68 2.31
CA ILE A 285 20.05 -3.42 3.59
C ILE A 285 19.28 -4.06 4.74
N ALA A 286 17.98 -3.85 4.79
CA ALA A 286 17.12 -4.38 5.85
C ALA A 286 17.00 -5.91 5.83
N ALA A 287 16.95 -6.52 4.64
CA ALA A 287 16.99 -7.97 4.50
C ALA A 287 18.34 -8.58 4.91
N SER A 288 19.39 -7.77 4.99
CA SER A 288 20.76 -8.20 5.34
C SER A 288 21.08 -8.07 6.83
N ASP A 289 20.17 -7.53 7.67
CA ASP A 289 20.44 -7.32 9.10
C ASP A 289 20.59 -8.64 9.85
N SER A 290 21.76 -8.90 10.36
CA SER A 290 22.08 -10.06 11.20
C SER A 290 22.39 -9.66 12.65
N SER A 291 22.23 -8.37 13.01
CA SER A 291 22.68 -7.80 14.29
C SER A 291 21.56 -7.23 15.16
N ALA A 292 20.30 -7.38 14.72
CA ALA A 292 19.16 -6.85 15.46
C ALA A 292 19.01 -7.56 16.83
N ASN A 293 18.95 -6.76 17.89
CA ASN A 293 18.68 -7.26 19.23
C ASN A 293 17.20 -7.60 19.41
N GLU A 294 16.86 -8.33 20.49
CA GLU A 294 15.49 -8.80 20.73
C GLU A 294 14.48 -7.66 20.85
N SER A 295 14.87 -6.53 21.42
CA SER A 295 14.00 -5.34 21.51
C SER A 295 13.65 -4.79 20.12
N THR A 296 14.62 -4.68 19.21
CA THR A 296 14.41 -4.26 17.82
C THR A 296 13.54 -5.26 17.05
N LEU A 297 13.78 -6.55 17.26
CA LEU A 297 12.96 -7.60 16.63
C LEU A 297 11.51 -7.57 17.14
N THR A 298 11.31 -7.37 18.45
CA THR A 298 9.96 -7.25 19.04
C THR A 298 9.23 -6.01 18.51
N LEU A 299 9.90 -4.86 18.47
CA LEU A 299 9.34 -3.64 17.88
C LEU A 299 8.97 -3.86 16.42
N SER A 300 9.87 -4.48 15.64
CA SER A 300 9.64 -4.76 14.22
C SER A 300 8.45 -5.71 13.99
N ARG A 301 8.26 -6.73 14.85
CA ARG A 301 7.08 -7.61 14.80
C ARG A 301 5.79 -6.82 15.04
N HIS A 302 5.73 -5.99 16.09
CA HIS A 302 4.54 -5.18 16.39
C HIS A 302 4.20 -4.19 15.28
N LEU A 303 5.19 -3.47 14.78
CA LEU A 303 5.01 -2.54 13.67
C LEU A 303 4.57 -3.27 12.40
N GLY A 304 5.18 -4.42 12.10
CA GLY A 304 4.84 -5.24 10.95
C GLY A 304 3.41 -5.77 10.99
N ASP A 305 2.99 -6.28 12.14
CA ASP A 305 1.63 -6.79 12.36
C ASP A 305 0.59 -5.68 12.22
N LEU A 306 0.89 -4.48 12.70
CA LEU A 306 0.02 -3.32 12.64
C LEU A 306 -0.09 -2.73 11.22
N SER A 307 0.94 -2.87 10.38
CA SER A 307 1.10 -2.14 9.12
C SER A 307 -0.08 -2.30 8.17
N TYR A 308 -0.51 -3.54 7.93
CA TYR A 308 -1.57 -3.83 6.97
C TYR A 308 -2.97 -3.44 7.47
N PRO A 309 -3.38 -3.78 8.72
CA PRO A 309 -4.63 -3.28 9.29
C PRO A 309 -4.71 -1.76 9.27
N LEU A 310 -3.65 -1.06 9.68
CA LEU A 310 -3.61 0.40 9.67
C LEU A 310 -3.81 0.97 8.26
N TYR A 311 -3.07 0.44 7.29
CA TYR A 311 -3.18 0.86 5.90
C TYR A 311 -4.60 0.66 5.34
N ALA A 312 -5.25 -0.44 5.69
CA ALA A 312 -6.58 -0.78 5.16
C ALA A 312 -7.71 0.08 5.74
N ILE A 313 -7.55 0.68 6.94
CA ILE A 313 -8.69 1.32 7.63
C ILE A 313 -8.56 2.83 7.82
N HIS A 314 -7.38 3.45 7.66
CA HIS A 314 -7.16 4.84 8.08
C HIS A 314 -7.91 5.86 7.21
N TYR A 315 -7.98 5.66 5.90
CA TYR A 315 -8.46 6.67 4.96
C TYR A 315 -9.94 7.07 5.14
N PRO A 316 -10.88 6.19 5.45
CA PRO A 316 -12.25 6.60 5.75
C PRO A 316 -12.35 7.67 6.86
N PHE A 317 -11.49 7.62 7.87
CA PHE A 317 -11.45 8.65 8.93
C PHE A 317 -10.90 9.98 8.42
N MET A 318 -10.05 9.94 7.41
CA MET A 318 -9.62 11.13 6.66
C MET A 318 -10.80 11.83 5.98
N CYS A 319 -11.70 11.03 5.37
CA CYS A 319 -12.91 11.61 4.77
C CYS A 319 -13.78 12.34 5.79
N LEU A 320 -13.80 11.90 7.06
CA LEU A 320 -14.46 12.67 8.13
C LEU A 320 -13.78 14.02 8.38
N LEU A 321 -12.45 14.03 8.38
CA LEU A 321 -11.68 15.27 8.55
C LEU A 321 -11.92 16.23 7.36
N PHE A 322 -11.87 15.73 6.13
CA PHE A 322 -12.18 16.51 4.93
C PHE A 322 -13.58 17.14 5.01
N GLY A 323 -14.59 16.37 5.41
CA GLY A 323 -15.96 16.90 5.58
C GLY A 323 -16.06 17.98 6.65
N ARG A 324 -15.26 17.92 7.73
CA ARG A 324 -15.21 18.95 8.77
C ARG A 324 -14.46 20.21 8.33
N LEU A 325 -13.47 20.06 7.45
CA LEU A 325 -12.71 21.18 6.88
C LEU A 325 -13.48 21.93 5.77
N GLY A 326 -14.73 21.53 5.49
CA GLY A 326 -15.56 22.18 4.46
C GLY A 326 -15.00 21.95 3.05
N PHE A 327 -14.46 20.76 2.80
CA PHE A 327 -13.87 20.42 1.50
C PHE A 327 -14.95 20.45 0.42
N ASP A 328 -14.94 21.50 -0.40
CA ASP A 328 -15.79 21.68 -1.58
C ASP A 328 -15.06 21.41 -2.92
N GLY A 329 -13.92 20.72 -2.83
CA GLY A 329 -13.09 20.37 -3.97
C GLY A 329 -11.90 21.29 -4.23
N ASN A 330 -11.84 22.50 -3.68
CA ASN A 330 -10.78 23.46 -4.03
C ASN A 330 -10.29 24.43 -2.94
N VAL A 331 -11.00 24.59 -1.81
CA VAL A 331 -10.62 25.63 -0.83
C VAL A 331 -10.66 25.07 0.60
N TYR A 332 -9.50 25.02 1.24
CA TYR A 332 -9.42 24.86 2.69
C TYR A 332 -9.55 26.22 3.36
N ASP A 333 -10.44 26.34 4.35
CA ASP A 333 -10.45 27.51 5.22
C ASP A 333 -9.30 27.39 6.24
N PRO A 334 -8.28 28.28 6.22
CA PRO A 334 -7.18 28.24 7.16
C PRO A 334 -7.62 28.32 8.64
N HIS A 335 -8.74 28.98 8.94
CA HIS A 335 -9.28 29.04 10.29
C HIS A 335 -9.83 27.70 10.76
N LEU A 336 -10.49 26.94 9.87
CA LEU A 336 -10.96 25.60 10.17
C LEU A 336 -9.79 24.63 10.40
N VAL A 337 -8.69 24.76 9.65
CA VAL A 337 -7.49 23.96 9.87
C VAL A 337 -6.96 24.11 11.30
N LEU A 338 -6.91 25.35 11.83
CA LEU A 338 -6.44 25.60 13.19
C LEU A 338 -7.40 25.05 14.27
N THR A 339 -8.69 24.94 13.98
CA THR A 339 -9.68 24.40 14.92
C THR A 339 -9.78 22.88 14.88
N GLU A 340 -9.48 22.27 13.74
CA GLU A 340 -9.63 20.81 13.52
C GLU A 340 -8.37 19.98 13.81
N TRP A 341 -7.23 20.61 14.14
CA TRP A 341 -6.02 19.86 14.49
C TRP A 341 -6.19 18.86 15.65
N PRO A 342 -7.04 19.11 16.69
CA PRO A 342 -7.27 18.10 17.73
C PRO A 342 -7.96 16.86 17.16
N PHE A 343 -8.86 17.05 16.17
CA PHE A 343 -9.50 15.91 15.48
C PHE A 343 -8.51 15.17 14.61
N ALA A 344 -7.66 15.87 13.86
CA ALA A 344 -6.56 15.28 13.10
C ALA A 344 -5.62 14.42 13.99
N LEU A 345 -5.26 14.95 15.16
CA LEU A 345 -4.45 14.23 16.14
C LEU A 345 -5.19 12.99 16.69
N SER A 346 -6.50 13.10 16.94
CA SER A 346 -7.31 11.95 17.37
C SER A 346 -7.35 10.83 16.35
N ILE A 347 -7.38 11.15 15.05
CA ILE A 347 -7.26 10.16 13.96
C ILE A 347 -5.87 9.54 13.97
N THR A 348 -4.83 10.35 14.08
CA THR A 348 -3.43 9.88 14.08
C THR A 348 -3.15 8.88 15.19
N ILE A 349 -3.76 9.07 16.37
CA ILE A 349 -3.61 8.17 17.52
C ILE A 349 -4.66 7.05 17.47
N GLY A 350 -5.89 7.35 17.11
CA GLY A 350 -7.01 6.41 17.15
C GLY A 350 -6.92 5.31 16.08
N CYS A 351 -6.45 5.63 14.87
CA CYS A 351 -6.32 4.62 13.80
C CYS A 351 -5.34 3.49 14.14
N PRO A 352 -4.14 3.72 14.70
CA PRO A 352 -3.26 2.64 15.18
C PRO A 352 -3.90 1.78 16.27
N ILE A 353 -4.62 2.39 17.21
CA ILE A 353 -5.33 1.66 18.28
C ILE A 353 -6.43 0.78 17.67
N LEU A 354 -7.26 1.34 16.80
CA LEU A 354 -8.32 0.59 16.11
C LEU A 354 -7.72 -0.54 15.25
N ALA A 355 -6.65 -0.26 14.52
CA ALA A 355 -5.96 -1.27 13.72
C ALA A 355 -5.44 -2.42 14.57
N TRP A 356 -4.89 -2.14 15.75
CA TRP A 356 -4.46 -3.16 16.70
C TRP A 356 -5.64 -3.99 17.25
N LEU A 357 -6.77 -3.35 17.58
CA LEU A 357 -7.98 -4.05 18.00
C LEU A 357 -8.50 -4.98 16.90
N LEU A 358 -8.61 -4.48 15.67
CA LEU A 358 -9.05 -5.26 14.51
C LEU A 358 -8.07 -6.40 14.18
N LEU A 359 -6.78 -6.17 14.28
CA LEU A 359 -5.78 -7.22 14.14
C LEU A 359 -6.03 -8.37 15.11
N LYS A 360 -6.20 -8.04 16.40
CA LYS A 360 -6.29 -9.01 17.49
C LYS A 360 -7.62 -9.77 17.51
N TYR A 361 -8.74 -9.05 17.31
CA TYR A 361 -10.07 -9.60 17.53
C TYR A 361 -10.80 -10.00 16.26
N TYR A 362 -10.35 -9.55 15.09
CA TYR A 362 -10.96 -9.87 13.81
C TYR A 362 -9.98 -10.58 12.85
N ASP A 363 -8.89 -9.92 12.46
CA ASP A 363 -8.02 -10.39 11.37
C ASP A 363 -7.30 -11.70 11.72
N GLN A 364 -6.61 -11.76 12.86
CA GLN A 364 -5.90 -12.98 13.29
C GLN A 364 -6.82 -14.17 13.55
N PRO A 365 -7.96 -14.04 14.26
CA PRO A 365 -8.90 -15.14 14.45
C PRO A 365 -9.48 -15.65 13.11
N LEU A 366 -9.89 -14.72 12.23
CA LEU A 366 -10.46 -15.07 10.93
C LEU A 366 -9.45 -15.79 10.03
N ARG A 367 -8.21 -15.30 9.97
CA ARG A 367 -7.14 -15.98 9.21
C ARG A 367 -6.85 -17.39 9.74
N ARG A 368 -6.85 -17.58 11.05
CA ARG A 368 -6.69 -18.92 11.65
C ARG A 368 -7.81 -19.83 11.22
N TRP A 369 -9.05 -19.38 11.34
CA TRP A 369 -10.23 -20.15 10.93
C TRP A 369 -10.23 -20.52 9.44
N LEU A 370 -9.88 -19.57 8.54
CA LEU A 370 -9.80 -19.81 7.10
C LEU A 370 -8.61 -20.71 6.69
N SER A 371 -7.61 -20.87 7.55
CA SER A 371 -6.41 -21.67 7.28
C SER A 371 -6.61 -23.16 7.57
N HIS A 372 -7.60 -23.49 8.36
CA HIS A 372 -8.07 -24.87 8.59
C HIS A 372 -9.03 -25.30 7.49
#